data_136e49ece757812049c6c6ed5650e6e3
#
_entry.id   136e49ece757812049c6c6ed5650e6e3
#
_cell.length_a   1.000
_cell.length_b   1.000
_cell.length_c   1.000
_cell.angle_alpha   90.00
_cell.angle_beta   90.00
_cell.angle_gamma   90.00
#
_symmetry.space_group_name_H-M   'P 1'
#
loop_
_entity.id
_entity.type
_entity.pdbx_description
1 polymer ?
#
loop_
_entity_poly.entity_id
_entity_poly.type
_entity_poly.pdbx_seq_one_letter_code
_entity_poly.pdbx_strand_id
1 'polypeptide(L)'
;CPILLAPAMNVEMFNNTATQRNIETIKNDGIVISGPDSGEQACGEVGFGRLINFESMMLDIKKIISPQIFSNKKILISSGATLEKIDEARAITNLSSGLMGLNLAKMAYTMGAEVTVISGHSNYEFPPCIKTLKAMNHYEMSHSITSNIEKNDIYISAAAISDYKPNYTEGKIKKESENISLELTKTKDILSHIGKDFSHK
;
A
#
# COMPACT_ATOMS: atom_id res chain seq x y z
N CYS A 1 -28.61 -10.94 -8.88
CA CYS A 1 -27.99 -9.82 -8.16
C CYS A 1 -26.82 -10.39 -7.36
N PRO A 2 -25.62 -9.79 -7.42
CA PRO A 2 -24.50 -10.24 -6.62
C PRO A 2 -24.81 -10.08 -5.11
N ILE A 3 -24.26 -10.98 -4.30
CA ILE A 3 -24.43 -10.98 -2.86
C ILE A 3 -23.07 -10.73 -2.21
N LEU A 4 -23.01 -9.78 -1.27
CA LEU A 4 -21.87 -9.55 -0.40
C LEU A 4 -22.27 -9.85 1.04
N LEU A 5 -21.46 -10.62 1.73
CA LEU A 5 -21.60 -10.94 3.15
C LEU A 5 -20.43 -10.33 3.93
N ALA A 6 -20.74 -9.51 4.94
CA ALA A 6 -19.76 -8.98 5.87
C ALA A 6 -19.90 -9.67 7.23
N PRO A 7 -19.12 -10.71 7.53
CA PRO A 7 -19.24 -11.43 8.80
C PRO A 7 -18.71 -10.61 9.97
N ALA A 8 -19.41 -10.72 11.12
CA ALA A 8 -18.95 -10.19 12.40
C ALA A 8 -19.31 -11.18 13.50
N MET A 9 -18.32 -11.59 14.30
CA MET A 9 -18.50 -12.57 15.37
C MET A 9 -17.30 -12.56 16.32
N ASN A 10 -17.41 -13.22 17.45
CA ASN A 10 -16.29 -13.41 18.35
C ASN A 10 -15.15 -14.18 17.67
N VAL A 11 -13.90 -13.98 18.11
CA VAL A 11 -12.69 -14.59 17.54
C VAL A 11 -12.75 -16.11 17.57
N GLU A 12 -13.23 -16.72 18.66
CA GLU A 12 -13.36 -18.17 18.80
C GLU A 12 -14.42 -18.73 17.84
N MET A 13 -15.53 -18.00 17.66
CA MET A 13 -16.55 -18.35 16.68
C MET A 13 -16.00 -18.28 15.27
N PHE A 14 -15.20 -17.25 14.95
CA PHE A 14 -14.59 -17.12 13.63
C PHE A 14 -13.59 -18.24 13.35
N ASN A 15 -12.75 -18.58 14.31
CA ASN A 15 -11.74 -19.63 14.17
C ASN A 15 -12.32 -21.07 14.23
N ASN A 16 -13.60 -21.21 14.60
CA ASN A 16 -14.23 -22.52 14.66
C ASN A 16 -14.26 -23.19 13.29
N THR A 17 -13.89 -24.47 13.23
CA THR A 17 -13.80 -25.26 11.99
C THR A 17 -15.11 -25.28 11.20
N ALA A 18 -16.27 -25.31 11.89
CA ALA A 18 -17.57 -25.28 11.22
C ALA A 18 -17.82 -23.90 10.56
N THR A 19 -17.44 -22.81 11.21
CA THR A 19 -17.54 -21.46 10.64
C THR A 19 -16.65 -21.32 9.41
N GLN A 20 -15.39 -21.74 9.48
CA GLN A 20 -14.47 -21.66 8.34
C GLN A 20 -14.98 -22.51 7.15
N ARG A 21 -15.47 -23.73 7.41
CA ARG A 21 -16.08 -24.57 6.38
C ARG A 21 -17.30 -23.90 5.74
N ASN A 22 -18.17 -23.27 6.54
CA ASN A 22 -19.35 -22.58 6.03
C ASN A 22 -18.98 -21.35 5.18
N ILE A 23 -17.97 -20.57 5.62
CA ILE A 23 -17.44 -19.43 4.86
C ILE A 23 -16.89 -19.90 3.50
N GLU A 24 -16.15 -21.01 3.49
CA GLU A 24 -15.61 -21.56 2.24
C GLU A 24 -16.73 -22.08 1.33
N THR A 25 -17.75 -22.69 1.88
CA THR A 25 -18.92 -23.16 1.12
C THR A 25 -19.62 -21.97 0.43
N ILE A 26 -19.94 -20.91 1.15
CA ILE A 26 -20.63 -19.75 0.57
C ILE A 26 -19.76 -18.96 -0.42
N LYS A 27 -18.43 -18.96 -0.27
CA LYS A 27 -17.52 -18.44 -1.29
C LYS A 27 -17.62 -19.24 -2.59
N ASN A 28 -17.63 -20.57 -2.48
CA ASN A 28 -17.77 -21.46 -3.63
C ASN A 28 -19.14 -21.32 -4.32
N ASP A 29 -20.17 -20.92 -3.58
CA ASP A 29 -21.50 -20.58 -4.11
C ASP A 29 -21.52 -19.19 -4.81
N GLY A 30 -20.38 -18.48 -4.88
CA GLY A 30 -20.23 -17.20 -5.57
C GLY A 30 -20.60 -15.98 -4.72
N ILE A 31 -20.75 -16.14 -3.40
CA ILE A 31 -20.99 -15.02 -2.48
C ILE A 31 -19.65 -14.39 -2.12
N VAL A 32 -19.56 -13.07 -2.25
CA VAL A 32 -18.36 -12.32 -1.89
C VAL A 32 -18.32 -12.09 -0.38
N ILE A 33 -17.21 -12.44 0.24
CA ILE A 33 -16.97 -12.20 1.67
C ILE A 33 -16.11 -10.95 1.84
N SER A 34 -16.63 -9.96 2.58
CA SER A 34 -15.96 -8.70 2.92
C SER A 34 -15.59 -8.70 4.41
N GLY A 35 -14.34 -8.87 4.73
CA GLY A 35 -13.86 -9.07 6.10
C GLY A 35 -13.86 -10.54 6.56
N PRO A 36 -13.95 -10.81 7.90
CA PRO A 36 -13.93 -9.82 8.98
C PRO A 36 -12.55 -9.15 9.13
N ASP A 37 -12.53 -8.01 9.82
CA ASP A 37 -11.32 -7.30 10.20
C ASP A 37 -10.74 -7.85 11.52
N SER A 38 -9.46 -7.55 11.78
CA SER A 38 -8.80 -7.86 13.03
C SER A 38 -8.83 -6.64 13.95
N GLY A 39 -9.00 -6.87 15.25
CA GLY A 39 -8.95 -5.80 16.25
C GLY A 39 -9.59 -6.19 17.56
N GLU A 40 -9.67 -5.23 18.47
CA GLU A 40 -10.35 -5.41 19.75
C GLU A 40 -11.87 -5.54 19.51
N GLN A 41 -12.47 -6.51 20.18
CA GLN A 41 -13.90 -6.82 20.12
C GLN A 41 -14.60 -6.34 21.38
N ALA A 42 -15.93 -6.24 21.35
CA ALA A 42 -16.74 -5.79 22.48
C ALA A 42 -16.56 -6.64 23.75
N CYS A 43 -16.11 -7.89 23.61
CA CYS A 43 -15.79 -8.79 24.72
C CYS A 43 -14.37 -8.60 25.30
N GLY A 44 -13.57 -7.66 24.74
CA GLY A 44 -12.19 -7.41 25.16
C GLY A 44 -11.14 -8.34 24.53
N GLU A 45 -11.56 -9.29 23.70
CA GLU A 45 -10.64 -10.15 22.95
C GLU A 45 -10.09 -9.43 21.70
N VAL A 46 -8.88 -9.78 21.30
CA VAL A 46 -8.20 -9.21 20.11
C VAL A 46 -7.98 -10.32 19.08
N GLY A 47 -8.49 -10.10 17.87
CA GLY A 47 -8.32 -11.07 16.78
C GLY A 47 -9.30 -10.81 15.63
N PHE A 48 -9.35 -11.77 14.69
CA PHE A 48 -10.30 -11.71 13.58
C PHE A 48 -11.73 -11.95 14.07
N GLY A 49 -12.68 -11.20 13.52
CA GLY A 49 -14.10 -11.31 13.85
C GLY A 49 -14.81 -9.97 13.95
N ARG A 50 -14.06 -8.86 13.98
CA ARG A 50 -14.64 -7.51 13.96
C ARG A 50 -15.23 -7.21 12.59
N LEU A 51 -16.40 -6.52 12.56
CA LEU A 51 -16.97 -6.04 11.30
C LEU A 51 -15.93 -5.19 10.56
N ILE A 52 -15.76 -5.48 9.28
CA ILE A 52 -14.90 -4.67 8.40
C ILE A 52 -15.32 -3.19 8.43
N ASN A 53 -14.36 -2.27 8.34
CA ASN A 53 -14.68 -0.86 8.32
C ASN A 53 -15.48 -0.48 7.07
N PHE A 54 -16.29 0.60 7.20
CA PHE A 54 -17.22 1.03 6.16
C PHE A 54 -16.54 1.36 4.82
N GLU A 55 -15.37 1.97 4.85
CA GLU A 55 -14.64 2.34 3.63
C GLU A 55 -14.21 1.11 2.83
N SER A 56 -13.67 0.09 3.50
CA SER A 56 -13.28 -1.17 2.86
C SER A 56 -14.51 -1.93 2.32
N MET A 57 -15.60 -1.97 3.10
CA MET A 57 -16.85 -2.58 2.64
C MET A 57 -17.39 -1.88 1.38
N MET A 58 -17.34 -0.54 1.33
CA MET A 58 -17.76 0.21 0.15
C MET A 58 -16.87 -0.02 -1.07
N LEU A 59 -15.56 -0.28 -0.87
CA LEU A 59 -14.68 -0.67 -1.96
C LEU A 59 -15.02 -2.07 -2.51
N ASP A 60 -15.33 -3.01 -1.63
CA ASP A 60 -15.74 -4.36 -2.05
C ASP A 60 -17.08 -4.33 -2.80
N ILE A 61 -18.04 -3.52 -2.35
CA ILE A 61 -19.31 -3.29 -3.08
C ILE A 61 -19.02 -2.70 -4.46
N LYS A 62 -18.19 -1.65 -4.54
CA LYS A 62 -17.80 -1.05 -5.82
C LYS A 62 -17.12 -2.06 -6.73
N LYS A 63 -16.25 -2.91 -6.19
CA LYS A 63 -15.58 -3.97 -6.96
C LYS A 63 -16.57 -4.94 -7.60
N ILE A 64 -17.61 -5.34 -6.86
CA ILE A 64 -18.64 -6.28 -7.35
C ILE A 64 -19.47 -5.70 -8.50
N ILE A 65 -19.78 -4.40 -8.44
CA ILE A 65 -20.66 -3.73 -9.42
C ILE A 65 -19.90 -3.05 -10.56
N SER A 66 -18.57 -2.94 -10.48
CA SER A 66 -17.74 -2.29 -11.50
C SER A 66 -17.33 -3.27 -12.60
N PRO A 67 -17.09 -2.78 -13.83
CA PRO A 67 -16.49 -3.57 -14.89
C PRO A 67 -15.12 -4.11 -14.43
N GLN A 68 -14.93 -5.42 -14.54
CA GLN A 68 -13.72 -6.11 -14.06
C GLN A 68 -12.61 -6.14 -15.14
N ILE A 69 -12.26 -4.98 -15.70
CA ILE A 69 -11.32 -4.86 -16.83
C ILE A 69 -9.89 -5.26 -16.48
N PHE A 70 -9.53 -5.22 -15.19
CA PHE A 70 -8.23 -5.66 -14.70
C PHE A 70 -8.29 -7.02 -13.97
N SER A 71 -9.33 -7.82 -14.23
CA SER A 71 -9.41 -9.18 -13.70
C SER A 71 -8.16 -9.99 -14.07
N ASN A 72 -7.60 -10.68 -13.08
CA ASN A 72 -6.35 -11.45 -13.20
C ASN A 72 -5.10 -10.61 -13.53
N LYS A 73 -5.16 -9.29 -13.40
CA LYS A 73 -3.99 -8.42 -13.52
C LYS A 73 -3.42 -8.05 -12.15
N LYS A 74 -2.11 -8.06 -12.06
CA LYS A 74 -1.35 -7.60 -10.89
C LYS A 74 -0.78 -6.24 -11.17
N ILE A 75 -1.12 -5.25 -10.33
CA ILE A 75 -0.71 -3.85 -10.51
C ILE A 75 0.14 -3.42 -9.32
N LEU A 76 1.37 -3.00 -9.62
CA LEU A 76 2.28 -2.38 -8.67
C LEU A 76 2.18 -0.87 -8.79
N ILE A 77 2.01 -0.17 -7.66
CA ILE A 77 1.92 1.30 -7.65
C ILE A 77 2.91 1.84 -6.63
N SER A 78 3.80 2.76 -7.03
CA SER A 78 4.55 3.55 -6.05
C SER A 78 3.79 4.83 -5.70
N SER A 79 3.76 5.21 -4.42
CA SER A 79 2.96 6.35 -3.92
C SER A 79 3.64 7.09 -2.78
N GLY A 80 3.21 8.33 -2.53
CA GLY A 80 3.76 9.19 -1.49
C GLY A 80 5.09 9.84 -1.88
N ALA A 81 5.82 10.34 -0.92
CA ALA A 81 7.13 10.97 -1.11
C ALA A 81 8.24 10.16 -0.47
N THR A 82 9.44 10.19 -1.03
CA THR A 82 10.63 9.74 -0.31
C THR A 82 11.10 10.82 0.65
N LEU A 83 11.71 10.41 1.74
CA LEU A 83 12.20 11.24 2.82
C LEU A 83 13.69 10.92 3.02
N GLU A 84 14.54 11.83 2.59
CA GLU A 84 15.99 11.66 2.61
C GLU A 84 16.57 12.34 3.87
N LYS A 85 17.01 11.54 4.82
CA LYS A 85 17.50 12.04 6.12
C LYS A 85 18.79 12.87 5.95
N ILE A 86 18.81 14.06 6.57
CA ILE A 86 20.00 14.87 6.76
C ILE A 86 20.73 14.39 8.02
N ASP A 87 19.94 14.24 9.11
CA ASP A 87 20.39 13.76 10.41
C ASP A 87 19.24 13.00 11.11
N GLU A 88 19.37 12.68 12.38
CA GLU A 88 18.30 12.00 13.14
C GLU A 88 17.01 12.80 13.31
N ALA A 89 17.07 14.14 13.14
CA ALA A 89 15.95 15.03 13.39
C ALA A 89 15.37 15.68 12.13
N ARG A 90 16.12 15.71 11.01
CA ARG A 90 15.78 16.48 9.81
C ARG A 90 15.91 15.65 8.55
N ALA A 91 15.05 15.96 7.58
CA ALA A 91 15.06 15.31 6.28
C ALA A 91 14.65 16.27 5.17
N ILE A 92 15.01 15.93 3.93
CA ILE A 92 14.50 16.56 2.71
C ILE A 92 13.42 15.63 2.15
N THR A 93 12.31 16.20 1.72
CA THR A 93 11.21 15.45 1.11
C THR A 93 10.50 16.30 0.06
N ASN A 94 9.79 15.66 -0.84
CA ASN A 94 8.88 16.32 -1.77
C ASN A 94 7.52 16.57 -1.09
N LEU A 95 6.84 17.65 -1.50
CA LEU A 95 5.52 18.02 -0.97
C LEU A 95 4.41 17.18 -1.68
N SER A 96 4.43 15.88 -1.48
CA SER A 96 3.40 14.97 -1.99
C SER A 96 2.52 14.45 -0.88
N SER A 97 1.22 14.52 -1.06
CA SER A 97 0.25 13.96 -0.10
C SER A 97 0.03 12.46 -0.23
N GLY A 98 0.42 11.85 -1.36
CA GLY A 98 0.12 10.45 -1.68
C GLY A 98 -1.31 10.20 -2.21
N LEU A 99 -2.15 11.24 -2.34
CA LEU A 99 -3.56 11.10 -2.72
C LEU A 99 -3.76 10.48 -4.10
N MET A 100 -2.90 10.81 -5.07
CA MET A 100 -2.98 10.25 -6.43
C MET A 100 -2.79 8.73 -6.39
N GLY A 101 -1.73 8.25 -5.74
CA GLY A 101 -1.46 6.81 -5.62
C GLY A 101 -2.58 6.08 -4.87
N LEU A 102 -3.15 6.68 -3.82
CA LEU A 102 -4.31 6.12 -3.12
C LEU A 102 -5.51 5.93 -4.06
N ASN A 103 -5.86 6.96 -4.84
CA ASN A 103 -7.02 6.89 -5.75
C ASN A 103 -6.78 5.90 -6.91
N LEU A 104 -5.57 5.86 -7.46
CA LEU A 104 -5.20 4.87 -8.47
C LEU A 104 -5.32 3.44 -7.92
N ALA A 105 -4.83 3.20 -6.71
CA ALA A 105 -4.91 1.89 -6.07
C ALA A 105 -6.36 1.47 -5.79
N LYS A 106 -7.20 2.37 -5.26
CA LYS A 106 -8.63 2.12 -5.05
C LYS A 106 -9.34 1.81 -6.37
N MET A 107 -9.06 2.57 -7.42
CA MET A 107 -9.68 2.36 -8.72
C MET A 107 -9.23 1.05 -9.37
N ALA A 108 -7.94 0.74 -9.37
CA ALA A 108 -7.42 -0.52 -9.87
C ALA A 108 -8.05 -1.73 -9.13
N TYR A 109 -8.15 -1.65 -7.79
CA TYR A 109 -8.80 -2.66 -6.97
C TYR A 109 -10.27 -2.85 -7.33
N THR A 110 -11.04 -1.76 -7.47
CA THR A 110 -12.47 -1.85 -7.83
C THR A 110 -12.69 -2.37 -9.24
N MET A 111 -11.72 -2.21 -10.14
CA MET A 111 -11.73 -2.77 -11.49
C MET A 111 -11.19 -4.20 -11.57
N GLY A 112 -10.96 -4.86 -10.44
CA GLY A 112 -10.63 -6.28 -10.37
C GLY A 112 -9.16 -6.63 -10.26
N ALA A 113 -8.25 -5.66 -10.24
CA ALA A 113 -6.82 -5.94 -10.09
C ALA A 113 -6.46 -6.48 -8.70
N GLU A 114 -5.40 -7.29 -8.65
CA GLU A 114 -4.61 -7.52 -7.45
C GLU A 114 -3.60 -6.36 -7.32
N VAL A 115 -3.78 -5.51 -6.30
CA VAL A 115 -3.00 -4.28 -6.16
C VAL A 115 -1.97 -4.41 -5.05
N THR A 116 -0.72 -4.08 -5.36
CA THR A 116 0.35 -3.88 -4.38
C THR A 116 0.85 -2.44 -4.47
N VAL A 117 0.87 -1.75 -3.34
CA VAL A 117 1.38 -0.38 -3.24
C VAL A 117 2.71 -0.36 -2.50
N ILE A 118 3.70 0.35 -3.04
CA ILE A 118 4.92 0.71 -2.33
C ILE A 118 4.76 2.16 -1.91
N SER A 119 4.61 2.37 -0.59
CA SER A 119 4.26 3.69 -0.02
C SER A 119 5.45 4.32 0.70
N GLY A 120 5.87 5.47 0.23
CA GLY A 120 6.69 6.41 0.97
C GLY A 120 5.88 7.15 2.05
N HIS A 121 6.32 8.35 2.40
CA HIS A 121 5.57 9.25 3.28
C HIS A 121 4.27 9.67 2.60
N SER A 122 3.15 9.49 3.29
CA SER A 122 1.81 9.79 2.78
C SER A 122 0.93 10.31 3.92
N ASN A 123 0.07 11.27 3.61
CA ASN A 123 -0.95 11.79 4.54
C ASN A 123 -2.17 10.84 4.63
N TYR A 124 -2.21 9.81 3.82
CA TYR A 124 -3.33 8.87 3.73
C TYR A 124 -2.86 7.45 3.98
N GLU A 125 -3.73 6.66 4.61
CA GLU A 125 -3.56 5.22 4.74
C GLU A 125 -4.27 4.48 3.62
N PHE A 126 -3.70 3.37 3.20
CA PHE A 126 -4.34 2.49 2.21
C PHE A 126 -5.30 1.55 2.92
N PRO A 127 -6.48 1.28 2.32
CA PRO A 127 -7.42 0.31 2.88
C PRO A 127 -6.78 -1.07 3.06
N PRO A 128 -7.17 -1.83 4.09
CA PRO A 128 -6.60 -3.16 4.38
C PRO A 128 -6.69 -4.17 3.23
N CYS A 129 -7.66 -4.01 2.32
CA CYS A 129 -7.79 -4.83 1.12
C CYS A 129 -6.70 -4.59 0.06
N ILE A 130 -5.89 -3.53 0.21
CA ILE A 130 -4.77 -3.19 -0.68
C ILE A 130 -3.46 -3.50 0.03
N LYS A 131 -2.70 -4.45 -0.52
CA LYS A 131 -1.38 -4.79 0.01
C LYS A 131 -0.44 -3.60 -0.05
N THR A 132 0.10 -3.19 1.09
CA THR A 132 0.98 -2.01 1.19
C THR A 132 2.33 -2.39 1.78
N LEU A 133 3.40 -2.01 1.08
CA LEU A 133 4.79 -2.13 1.51
C LEU A 133 5.33 -0.73 1.79
N LYS A 134 5.95 -0.50 2.95
CA LYS A 134 6.55 0.79 3.31
C LYS A 134 7.96 0.90 2.72
N ALA A 135 8.27 2.07 2.15
CA ALA A 135 9.58 2.40 1.60
C ALA A 135 9.81 3.92 1.73
N MET A 136 10.50 4.32 2.79
CA MET A 136 10.53 5.72 3.23
C MET A 136 11.56 6.58 2.49
N ASN A 137 12.62 6.00 1.94
CA ASN A 137 13.68 6.72 1.23
C ASN A 137 13.86 6.17 -0.19
N HIS A 138 14.66 6.87 -0.99
CA HIS A 138 14.94 6.49 -2.37
C HIS A 138 15.48 5.04 -2.50
N TYR A 139 16.39 4.63 -1.62
CA TYR A 139 16.99 3.29 -1.67
C TYR A 139 15.94 2.20 -1.41
N GLU A 140 15.15 2.35 -0.35
CA GLU A 140 14.07 1.42 -0.01
C GLU A 140 13.01 1.36 -1.11
N MET A 141 12.65 2.52 -1.68
CA MET A 141 11.68 2.63 -2.77
C MET A 141 12.19 1.89 -4.01
N SER A 142 13.42 2.16 -4.44
CA SER A 142 14.06 1.49 -5.57
C SER A 142 14.14 -0.03 -5.37
N HIS A 143 14.61 -0.47 -4.21
CA HIS A 143 14.73 -1.89 -3.87
C HIS A 143 13.37 -2.60 -3.87
N SER A 144 12.37 -1.98 -3.24
CA SER A 144 11.01 -2.55 -3.17
C SER A 144 10.36 -2.64 -4.55
N ILE A 145 10.54 -1.64 -5.40
CA ILE A 145 10.02 -1.67 -6.78
C ILE A 145 10.71 -2.79 -7.57
N THR A 146 12.03 -2.83 -7.59
CA THR A 146 12.81 -3.82 -8.35
C THR A 146 12.49 -5.25 -7.93
N SER A 147 12.33 -5.50 -6.61
CA SER A 147 12.02 -6.83 -6.08
C SER A 147 10.58 -7.31 -6.40
N ASN A 148 9.69 -6.40 -6.78
CA ASN A 148 8.29 -6.74 -7.03
C ASN A 148 7.87 -6.60 -8.49
N ILE A 149 8.62 -5.88 -9.32
CA ILE A 149 8.17 -5.53 -10.68
C ILE A 149 7.93 -6.76 -11.56
N GLU A 150 8.76 -7.79 -11.48
CA GLU A 150 8.61 -9.01 -12.28
C GLU A 150 7.36 -9.81 -11.96
N LYS A 151 6.82 -9.64 -10.74
CA LYS A 151 5.63 -10.34 -10.25
C LYS A 151 4.32 -9.63 -10.64
N ASN A 152 4.43 -8.48 -11.31
CA ASN A 152 3.31 -7.62 -11.65
C ASN A 152 3.22 -7.40 -13.16
N ASP A 153 2.01 -7.27 -13.69
CA ASP A 153 1.75 -7.03 -15.11
C ASP A 153 1.88 -5.55 -15.49
N ILE A 154 1.60 -4.65 -14.55
CA ILE A 154 1.59 -3.21 -14.75
C ILE A 154 2.30 -2.53 -13.58
N TYR A 155 3.16 -1.57 -13.87
CA TYR A 155 3.73 -0.67 -12.88
C TYR A 155 3.29 0.76 -13.12
N ILE A 156 2.79 1.43 -12.06
CA ILE A 156 2.39 2.84 -12.09
C ILE A 156 3.27 3.62 -11.11
N SER A 157 4.07 4.53 -11.65
CA SER A 157 4.92 5.42 -10.85
C SER A 157 4.17 6.68 -10.49
N ALA A 158 3.63 6.74 -9.27
CA ALA A 158 2.94 7.90 -8.71
C ALA A 158 3.61 8.47 -7.45
N ALA A 159 4.76 7.93 -7.05
CA ALA A 159 5.56 8.46 -5.95
C ALA A 159 6.36 9.69 -6.38
N ALA A 160 6.46 10.66 -5.48
CA ALA A 160 7.37 11.81 -5.61
C ALA A 160 8.74 11.41 -5.03
N ILE A 161 9.56 10.82 -5.86
CA ILE A 161 10.88 10.30 -5.48
C ILE A 161 11.90 11.45 -5.58
N SER A 162 12.77 11.58 -4.57
CA SER A 162 13.79 12.62 -4.54
C SER A 162 14.92 12.33 -5.54
N ASP A 163 15.21 13.30 -6.42
CA ASP A 163 16.32 13.26 -7.38
C ASP A 163 17.68 13.48 -6.72
N TYR A 164 17.69 14.01 -5.52
CA TYR A 164 18.88 14.32 -4.72
C TYR A 164 18.69 13.87 -3.28
N LYS A 165 19.78 13.42 -2.67
CA LYS A 165 19.84 13.08 -1.24
C LYS A 165 21.02 13.77 -0.57
N PRO A 166 20.90 14.20 0.70
CA PRO A 166 22.02 14.70 1.47
C PRO A 166 22.95 13.57 1.91
N ASN A 167 24.18 13.92 2.27
CA ASN A 167 25.04 13.04 3.03
C ASN A 167 24.53 12.99 4.48
N TYR A 168 24.18 11.77 4.93
CA TYR A 168 23.66 11.58 6.29
C TYR A 168 24.73 11.85 7.34
N THR A 169 24.36 12.61 8.38
CA THR A 169 25.20 12.87 9.55
C THR A 169 24.61 12.19 10.77
N GLU A 170 25.39 11.35 11.43
CA GLU A 170 24.97 10.68 12.65
C GLU A 170 24.76 11.70 13.79
N GLY A 171 23.69 11.49 14.58
CA GLY A 171 23.24 12.41 15.60
C GLY A 171 22.55 13.66 15.03
N LYS A 172 22.22 14.59 15.93
CA LYS A 172 21.59 15.86 15.55
C LYS A 172 22.65 16.93 15.30
N ILE A 173 22.70 17.52 14.12
CA ILE A 173 23.59 18.66 13.82
C ILE A 173 23.29 19.81 14.80
N LYS A 174 24.31 20.22 15.56
CA LYS A 174 24.20 21.31 16.56
C LYS A 174 24.13 22.69 15.88
N LYS A 175 23.53 23.65 16.56
CA LYS A 175 23.47 25.05 16.13
C LYS A 175 24.78 25.77 16.51
N GLU A 176 25.85 25.52 15.77
CA GLU A 176 27.17 26.12 16.05
C GLU A 176 27.50 27.27 15.08
N SER A 177 26.73 27.42 13.99
CA SER A 177 26.93 28.47 12.99
C SER A 177 25.59 29.11 12.57
N GLU A 178 25.64 30.31 12.05
CA GLU A 178 24.48 31.03 11.52
C GLU A 178 23.95 30.39 10.24
N ASN A 179 24.80 29.72 9.46
CA ASN A 179 24.48 29.09 8.19
C ASN A 179 24.93 27.65 8.16
N ILE A 180 24.15 26.79 7.53
CA ILE A 180 24.49 25.39 7.23
C ILE A 180 24.39 25.18 5.73
N SER A 181 25.45 24.66 5.11
CA SER A 181 25.44 24.20 3.72
C SER A 181 25.21 22.69 3.66
N LEU A 182 24.32 22.25 2.80
CA LEU A 182 24.07 20.84 2.55
C LEU A 182 24.56 20.49 1.15
N GLU A 183 25.45 19.52 1.09
CA GLU A 183 25.86 18.90 -0.17
C GLU A 183 24.83 17.80 -0.54
N LEU A 184 24.32 17.89 -1.77
CA LEU A 184 23.31 16.95 -2.29
C LEU A 184 23.91 16.11 -3.40
N THR A 185 23.79 14.79 -3.26
CA THR A 185 24.22 13.82 -4.28
C THR A 185 23.01 13.35 -5.08
N LYS A 186 23.16 13.29 -6.42
CA LYS A 186 22.10 12.79 -7.30
C LYS A 186 21.78 11.33 -7.02
N THR A 187 20.48 11.00 -6.99
CA THR A 187 19.97 9.64 -6.86
C THR A 187 19.89 8.95 -8.22
N LYS A 188 19.67 7.64 -8.24
CA LYS A 188 19.43 6.89 -9.47
C LYS A 188 17.99 7.12 -9.95
N ASP A 189 17.80 7.34 -11.24
CA ASP A 189 16.47 7.37 -11.85
C ASP A 189 15.91 5.95 -11.92
N ILE A 190 14.90 5.68 -11.08
CA ILE A 190 14.28 4.35 -10.94
C ILE A 190 13.55 3.96 -12.23
N LEU A 191 12.82 4.89 -12.86
CA LEU A 191 12.09 4.59 -14.09
C LEU A 191 13.03 4.28 -15.26
N SER A 192 14.11 5.05 -15.40
CA SER A 192 15.13 4.78 -16.42
C SER A 192 15.81 3.42 -16.22
N HIS A 193 16.05 3.02 -14.97
CA HIS A 193 16.61 1.70 -14.64
C HIS A 193 15.64 0.58 -15.00
N ILE A 194 14.38 0.70 -14.59
CA ILE A 194 13.33 -0.26 -14.89
C ILE A 194 13.12 -0.41 -16.41
N GLY A 195 13.04 0.72 -17.12
CA GLY A 195 12.83 0.69 -18.57
C GLY A 195 13.95 0.02 -19.36
N LYS A 196 15.18 -0.03 -18.80
CA LYS A 196 16.32 -0.75 -19.43
C LYS A 196 16.30 -2.24 -19.10
N ASP A 197 16.04 -2.58 -17.85
CA ASP A 197 16.18 -3.97 -17.38
C ASP A 197 14.93 -4.81 -17.65
N PHE A 198 13.77 -4.18 -17.82
CA PHE A 198 12.46 -4.85 -17.98
C PHE A 198 11.75 -4.46 -19.30
N SER A 199 12.47 -3.93 -20.30
CA SER A 199 11.93 -3.47 -21.58
C SER A 199 11.30 -4.57 -22.47
N HIS A 200 11.31 -5.82 -22.01
CA HIS A 200 10.77 -6.97 -22.75
C HIS A 200 9.39 -7.43 -22.26
N LYS A 201 8.72 -6.61 -21.41
CA LYS A 201 7.37 -6.89 -20.93
C LYS A 201 6.36 -5.84 -21.37
#